data_3ffc804f11647343d495479d943f6bdd
#
_entry.id   3ffc804f11647343d495479d943f6bdd
#
_cell.length_a   1.000
_cell.length_b   1.000
_cell.length_c   1.000
_cell.angle_alpha   90.00
_cell.angle_beta   90.00
_cell.angle_gamma   90.00
#
_symmetry.space_group_name_H-M   'P 1'
#
loop_
_entity.id
_entity.type
_entity.pdbx_description
1 polymer ?
#
loop_
_entity_poly.entity_id
_entity_poly.type
_entity_poly.pdbx_seq_one_letter_code
_entity_poly.pdbx_strand_id
1 'polypeptide(L)'
;MIMNMIESSEVVKIFLDYEISNIKDEKKYTISPLDGITNNTVIVGVDNKKFVLRIPGKNPDVINRKSEKLNSIRAYEAGLTLPFILFDEITGIKISEYFDIYTYKQQDFNNKEMRMNAFYILNELHNSDLVLEENFSPLKVFHNIADASHSLEKEAIEVASNVIKKINEIGIKNVPCHQDLYHANFVIFENKTILIDWEYSSMGDSYFDYADLFWQNEFDDNEEFKKSSLIEIGIESDEDIEKFEYFEMLSMITWGLWALRRSPNDNDGLMAINNAIKLSKIKKL
;
A
#
# COMPACT_ATOMS: atom_id res chain seq x y z
N MET A 1 -1.52 3.51 -19.41
CA MET A 1 -0.12 3.02 -19.51
C MET A 1 -0.13 1.67 -20.21
N ILE A 2 0.63 1.47 -21.31
CA ILE A 2 0.69 0.15 -21.98
C ILE A 2 1.48 -0.75 -21.03
N MET A 3 0.80 -1.66 -20.35
CA MET A 3 1.43 -2.75 -19.62
C MET A 3 2.32 -3.50 -20.62
N ASN A 4 3.64 -3.56 -20.39
CA ASN A 4 4.46 -4.49 -21.15
C ASN A 4 3.96 -5.89 -20.81
N MET A 5 3.29 -6.54 -21.76
CA MET A 5 2.86 -7.93 -21.58
C MET A 5 4.12 -8.76 -21.31
N ILE A 6 4.14 -9.45 -20.20
CA ILE A 6 5.18 -10.43 -19.89
C ILE A 6 5.13 -11.51 -20.99
N GLU A 7 6.26 -11.77 -21.62
CA GLU A 7 6.33 -12.78 -22.67
C GLU A 7 6.18 -14.20 -22.08
N SER A 8 5.49 -15.08 -22.81
CA SER A 8 5.30 -16.48 -22.36
C SER A 8 6.61 -17.19 -22.09
N SER A 9 7.64 -16.91 -22.90
CA SER A 9 9.00 -17.44 -22.72
C SER A 9 9.62 -17.05 -21.37
N GLU A 10 9.39 -15.81 -20.91
CA GLU A 10 9.88 -15.32 -19.62
C GLU A 10 9.16 -16.03 -18.46
N VAL A 11 7.85 -16.16 -18.53
CA VAL A 11 7.06 -16.89 -17.52
C VAL A 11 7.52 -18.34 -17.41
N VAL A 12 7.67 -19.03 -18.55
CA VAL A 12 8.16 -20.43 -18.59
C VAL A 12 9.53 -20.52 -17.96
N LYS A 13 10.44 -19.60 -18.28
CA LYS A 13 11.78 -19.57 -17.69
C LYS A 13 11.72 -19.42 -16.18
N ILE A 14 10.93 -18.48 -15.65
CA ILE A 14 10.76 -18.27 -14.21
C ILE A 14 10.23 -19.56 -13.54
N PHE A 15 9.20 -20.19 -14.13
CA PHE A 15 8.60 -21.40 -13.55
C PHE A 15 9.55 -22.59 -13.54
N LEU A 16 10.45 -22.68 -14.53
CA LEU A 16 11.50 -23.72 -14.57
C LEU A 16 12.63 -23.41 -13.59
N ASP A 17 13.12 -22.19 -13.55
CA ASP A 17 14.24 -21.74 -12.71
C ASP A 17 13.93 -21.90 -11.21
N TYR A 18 12.66 -21.66 -10.82
CA TYR A 18 12.19 -21.81 -9.45
C TYR A 18 11.48 -23.16 -9.17
N GLU A 19 11.57 -24.12 -10.08
CA GLU A 19 11.01 -25.46 -9.93
C GLU A 19 9.49 -25.52 -9.63
N ILE A 20 8.74 -24.49 -10.07
CA ILE A 20 7.28 -24.44 -9.93
C ILE A 20 6.60 -25.40 -10.91
N SER A 21 7.18 -25.57 -12.10
CA SER A 21 6.73 -26.51 -13.13
C SER A 21 7.91 -27.05 -13.93
N ASN A 22 7.79 -28.29 -14.43
CA ASN A 22 8.76 -28.91 -15.33
C ASN A 22 8.38 -28.79 -16.83
N ILE A 23 7.28 -28.10 -17.13
CA ILE A 23 6.74 -27.98 -18.48
C ILE A 23 7.53 -26.91 -19.25
N LYS A 24 8.19 -27.31 -20.36
CA LYS A 24 8.98 -26.44 -21.22
C LYS A 24 8.19 -25.88 -22.42
N ASP A 25 7.05 -26.49 -22.74
CA ASP A 25 6.21 -26.09 -23.86
C ASP A 25 5.37 -24.87 -23.47
N GLU A 26 5.72 -23.70 -24.01
CA GLU A 26 5.02 -22.43 -23.77
C GLU A 26 3.51 -22.50 -24.08
N LYS A 27 3.10 -23.34 -25.05
CA LYS A 27 1.70 -23.50 -25.43
C LYS A 27 0.84 -24.15 -24.34
N LYS A 28 1.46 -24.73 -23.32
CA LYS A 28 0.78 -25.31 -22.16
C LYS A 28 0.55 -24.31 -21.04
N TYR A 29 1.04 -23.08 -21.20
CA TYR A 29 0.80 -22.01 -20.27
C TYR A 29 -0.31 -21.09 -20.77
N THR A 30 -1.19 -20.70 -19.86
CA THR A 30 -2.13 -19.60 -20.08
C THR A 30 -1.70 -18.43 -19.21
N ILE A 31 -1.64 -17.23 -19.79
CA ILE A 31 -1.21 -16.02 -19.07
C ILE A 31 -2.29 -14.96 -19.24
N SER A 32 -2.80 -14.47 -18.14
CA SER A 32 -3.79 -13.40 -18.11
C SER A 32 -3.30 -12.27 -17.20
N PRO A 33 -3.34 -11.01 -17.63
CA PRO A 33 -2.91 -9.89 -16.81
C PRO A 33 -3.81 -9.76 -15.58
N LEU A 34 -3.22 -9.34 -14.46
CA LEU A 34 -3.92 -8.76 -13.31
C LEU A 34 -3.58 -7.28 -13.23
N ASP A 35 -4.56 -6.47 -12.90
CA ASP A 35 -4.35 -5.05 -12.70
C ASP A 35 -3.39 -4.82 -11.51
N GLY A 36 -2.44 -3.92 -11.69
CA GLY A 36 -1.47 -3.53 -10.66
C GLY A 36 -0.80 -2.20 -11.06
N ILE A 37 -0.53 -1.37 -10.07
CA ILE A 37 0.08 -0.04 -10.28
C ILE A 37 1.61 -0.13 -10.27
N THR A 38 2.15 -0.89 -9.32
CA THR A 38 3.59 -0.93 -8.99
C THR A 38 4.31 -2.09 -9.65
N ASN A 39 3.68 -3.25 -9.66
CA ASN A 39 4.26 -4.52 -10.09
C ASN A 39 3.57 -5.05 -11.36
N ASN A 40 4.28 -5.83 -12.16
CA ASN A 40 3.71 -6.58 -13.26
C ASN A 40 3.16 -7.90 -12.70
N THR A 41 1.85 -8.01 -12.61
CA THR A 41 1.19 -9.19 -12.03
C THR A 41 0.37 -9.92 -13.07
N VAL A 42 0.49 -11.24 -13.12
CA VAL A 42 -0.25 -12.09 -14.07
C VAL A 42 -0.77 -13.35 -13.38
N ILE A 43 -1.92 -13.85 -13.85
CA ILE A 43 -2.39 -15.21 -13.56
C ILE A 43 -1.73 -16.15 -14.56
N VAL A 44 -1.10 -17.19 -14.06
CA VAL A 44 -0.45 -18.24 -14.86
C VAL A 44 -1.16 -19.56 -14.63
N GLY A 45 -1.74 -20.12 -15.68
CA GLY A 45 -2.31 -21.46 -15.67
C GLY A 45 -1.33 -22.45 -16.31
N VAL A 46 -0.98 -23.51 -15.60
CA VAL A 46 -0.15 -24.62 -16.08
C VAL A 46 -0.45 -25.88 -15.28
N ASP A 47 -0.48 -27.04 -15.93
CA ASP A 47 -0.67 -28.34 -15.29
C ASP A 47 -1.93 -28.42 -14.41
N ASN A 48 -3.06 -27.92 -14.92
CA ASN A 48 -4.36 -27.80 -14.22
C ASN A 48 -4.33 -27.01 -12.91
N LYS A 49 -3.27 -26.25 -12.67
CA LYS A 49 -3.15 -25.32 -11.54
C LYS A 49 -3.12 -23.89 -12.02
N LYS A 50 -3.50 -22.97 -11.15
CA LYS A 50 -3.38 -21.53 -11.40
C LYS A 50 -2.51 -20.90 -10.32
N PHE A 51 -1.68 -19.96 -10.75
CA PHE A 51 -0.75 -19.21 -9.89
C PHE A 51 -0.90 -17.73 -10.16
N VAL A 52 -0.53 -16.92 -9.20
CA VAL A 52 -0.28 -15.50 -9.36
C VAL A 52 1.22 -15.29 -9.37
N LEU A 53 1.75 -14.76 -10.47
CA LEU A 53 3.14 -14.36 -10.61
C LEU A 53 3.24 -12.85 -10.56
N ARG A 54 3.98 -12.31 -9.59
CA ARG A 54 4.34 -10.90 -9.49
C ARG A 54 5.82 -10.72 -9.83
N ILE A 55 6.09 -9.88 -10.82
CA ILE A 55 7.43 -9.42 -11.18
C ILE A 55 7.53 -7.95 -10.83
N PRO A 56 8.58 -7.49 -10.12
CA PRO A 56 8.76 -6.09 -9.78
C PRO A 56 8.70 -5.17 -11.01
N GLY A 57 8.04 -4.03 -10.86
CA GLY A 57 7.99 -3.00 -11.88
C GLY A 57 9.27 -2.17 -11.95
N LYS A 58 9.20 -1.03 -12.62
CA LYS A 58 10.31 -0.07 -12.72
C LYS A 58 10.50 0.66 -11.39
N ASN A 59 11.76 0.95 -11.03
CA ASN A 59 12.18 1.64 -9.81
C ASN A 59 11.98 0.82 -8.50
N PRO A 60 12.54 -0.41 -8.41
CA PRO A 60 12.45 -1.22 -7.22
C PRO A 60 13.28 -0.71 -6.04
N ASP A 61 14.11 0.31 -6.24
CA ASP A 61 15.16 0.75 -5.30
C ASP A 61 14.64 1.32 -3.97
N VAL A 62 13.34 1.65 -3.91
CA VAL A 62 12.70 2.19 -2.69
C VAL A 62 12.25 1.07 -1.75
N ILE A 63 12.09 -0.16 -2.28
CA ILE A 63 11.51 -1.28 -1.55
C ILE A 63 12.60 -2.25 -1.10
N ASN A 64 12.69 -2.46 0.20
CA ASN A 64 13.53 -3.50 0.77
C ASN A 64 12.82 -4.86 0.65
N ARG A 65 13.16 -5.64 -0.38
CA ARG A 65 12.51 -6.94 -0.68
C ARG A 65 12.70 -7.98 0.42
N LYS A 66 13.79 -7.90 1.18
CA LYS A 66 14.00 -8.75 2.34
C LYS A 66 13.00 -8.42 3.46
N SER A 67 12.82 -7.14 3.76
CA SER A 67 11.81 -6.70 4.74
C SER A 67 10.41 -7.07 4.30
N GLU A 68 10.05 -6.82 3.03
CA GLU A 68 8.76 -7.21 2.46
C GLU A 68 8.47 -8.71 2.62
N LYS A 69 9.47 -9.56 2.31
CA LYS A 69 9.34 -11.02 2.48
C LYS A 69 9.07 -11.40 3.94
N LEU A 70 9.88 -10.87 4.86
CA LEU A 70 9.75 -11.17 6.29
C LEU A 70 8.40 -10.67 6.83
N ASN A 71 8.00 -9.46 6.46
CA ASN A 71 6.71 -8.89 6.87
C ASN A 71 5.53 -9.69 6.30
N SER A 72 5.62 -10.12 5.02
CA SER A 72 4.60 -10.98 4.41
C SER A 72 4.47 -12.35 5.11
N ILE A 73 5.60 -12.94 5.55
CA ILE A 73 5.58 -14.20 6.33
C ILE A 73 4.88 -13.98 7.67
N ARG A 74 5.29 -12.96 8.42
CA ARG A 74 4.71 -12.64 9.73
C ARG A 74 3.21 -12.32 9.64
N ALA A 75 2.82 -11.55 8.62
CA ALA A 75 1.42 -11.25 8.36
C ALA A 75 0.60 -12.51 8.02
N TYR A 76 1.17 -13.44 7.27
CA TYR A 76 0.53 -14.72 6.98
C TYR A 76 0.37 -15.57 8.24
N GLU A 77 1.40 -15.70 9.06
CA GLU A 77 1.36 -16.43 10.33
C GLU A 77 0.32 -15.85 11.30
N ALA A 78 0.08 -14.54 11.23
CA ALA A 78 -0.97 -13.85 11.99
C ALA A 78 -2.38 -13.93 11.34
N GLY A 79 -2.52 -14.56 10.16
CA GLY A 79 -3.79 -14.67 9.45
C GLY A 79 -4.30 -13.36 8.84
N LEU A 80 -3.39 -12.43 8.54
CA LEU A 80 -3.69 -11.09 8.01
C LEU A 80 -3.53 -11.00 6.50
N THR A 81 -2.92 -12.00 5.83
CA THR A 81 -2.67 -12.02 4.38
C THR A 81 -2.75 -13.42 3.80
N LEU A 82 -2.67 -13.52 2.47
CA LEU A 82 -2.62 -14.79 1.73
C LEU A 82 -1.24 -15.44 1.80
N PRO A 83 -1.18 -16.79 1.70
CA PRO A 83 0.09 -17.51 1.57
C PRO A 83 0.76 -17.22 0.22
N PHE A 84 2.06 -17.47 0.17
CA PHE A 84 2.81 -17.53 -1.08
C PHE A 84 3.70 -18.77 -1.12
N ILE A 85 3.99 -19.24 -2.34
CA ILE A 85 4.84 -20.42 -2.58
C ILE A 85 6.31 -20.03 -2.61
N LEU A 86 6.59 -18.92 -3.28
CA LEU A 86 7.94 -18.40 -3.48
C LEU A 86 7.96 -16.89 -3.28
N PHE A 87 9.00 -16.41 -2.62
CA PHE A 87 9.39 -15.02 -2.62
C PHE A 87 10.93 -14.93 -2.67
N ASP A 88 11.45 -14.55 -3.82
CA ASP A 88 12.87 -14.29 -4.00
C ASP A 88 13.19 -12.85 -3.60
N GLU A 89 13.95 -12.69 -2.53
CA GLU A 89 14.31 -11.35 -1.99
C GLU A 89 15.36 -10.62 -2.84
N ILE A 90 16.03 -11.32 -3.77
CA ILE A 90 17.02 -10.71 -4.67
C ILE A 90 16.34 -10.11 -5.89
N THR A 91 15.49 -10.91 -6.53
CA THR A 91 14.78 -10.49 -7.74
C THR A 91 13.46 -9.78 -7.44
N GLY A 92 12.88 -9.97 -6.25
CA GLY A 92 11.54 -9.52 -5.88
C GLY A 92 10.41 -10.31 -6.53
N ILE A 93 10.72 -11.41 -7.23
CA ILE A 93 9.70 -12.30 -7.82
C ILE A 93 8.95 -12.98 -6.69
N LYS A 94 7.60 -12.91 -6.77
CA LYS A 94 6.69 -13.59 -5.85
C LYS A 94 5.73 -14.47 -6.61
N ILE A 95 5.53 -15.70 -6.16
CA ILE A 95 4.59 -16.67 -6.73
C ILE A 95 3.68 -17.16 -5.62
N SER A 96 2.38 -17.08 -5.84
CA SER A 96 1.33 -17.58 -4.95
C SER A 96 0.43 -18.56 -5.70
N GLU A 97 -0.31 -19.39 -4.99
CA GLU A 97 -1.48 -20.02 -5.59
C GLU A 97 -2.50 -18.95 -5.95
N TYR A 98 -3.28 -19.23 -7.00
CA TYR A 98 -4.42 -18.39 -7.35
C TYR A 98 -5.60 -18.77 -6.47
N PHE A 99 -6.13 -17.79 -5.77
CA PHE A 99 -7.38 -17.90 -5.01
C PHE A 99 -8.47 -17.08 -5.70
N ASP A 100 -9.69 -17.58 -5.68
CA ASP A 100 -10.86 -16.80 -6.10
C ASP A 100 -11.25 -15.88 -4.94
N ILE A 101 -10.77 -14.64 -5.02
CA ILE A 101 -10.95 -13.61 -4.00
C ILE A 101 -11.77 -12.45 -4.56
N TYR A 102 -12.51 -11.78 -3.71
CA TYR A 102 -13.09 -10.50 -4.05
C TYR A 102 -12.13 -9.37 -3.64
N THR A 103 -11.68 -8.59 -4.59
CA THR A 103 -10.87 -7.38 -4.33
C THR A 103 -11.79 -6.18 -4.13
N TYR A 104 -11.59 -5.43 -3.05
CA TYR A 104 -12.37 -4.22 -2.77
C TYR A 104 -12.26 -3.23 -3.92
N LYS A 105 -13.36 -2.53 -4.13
CA LYS A 105 -13.42 -1.32 -4.97
C LYS A 105 -13.64 -0.14 -4.04
N GLN A 106 -13.25 1.04 -4.46
CA GLN A 106 -13.43 2.27 -3.70
C GLN A 106 -14.86 2.45 -3.18
N GLN A 107 -15.86 2.20 -4.02
CA GLN A 107 -17.28 2.31 -3.64
C GLN A 107 -17.73 1.34 -2.54
N ASP A 108 -16.98 0.27 -2.28
CA ASP A 108 -17.35 -0.73 -1.25
C ASP A 108 -17.23 -0.16 0.17
N PHE A 109 -16.41 0.87 0.36
CA PHE A 109 -16.36 1.58 1.63
C PHE A 109 -17.65 2.35 1.97
N ASN A 110 -18.51 2.63 0.98
CA ASN A 110 -19.84 3.19 1.23
C ASN A 110 -20.79 2.15 1.86
N ASN A 111 -20.50 0.85 1.70
CA ASN A 111 -21.19 -0.21 2.42
C ASN A 111 -20.64 -0.29 3.85
N LYS A 112 -21.52 -0.09 4.85
CA LYS A 112 -21.11 -0.06 6.24
C LYS A 112 -20.45 -1.36 6.71
N GLU A 113 -20.94 -2.51 6.29
CA GLU A 113 -20.39 -3.81 6.68
C GLU A 113 -18.97 -3.98 6.12
N MET A 114 -18.76 -3.69 4.85
CA MET A 114 -17.44 -3.78 4.22
C MET A 114 -16.46 -2.78 4.82
N ARG A 115 -16.89 -1.55 5.07
CA ARG A 115 -16.08 -0.52 5.74
C ARG A 115 -15.67 -0.96 7.14
N MET A 116 -16.62 -1.48 7.93
CA MET A 116 -16.32 -1.98 9.28
C MET A 116 -15.38 -3.19 9.26
N ASN A 117 -15.47 -4.07 8.26
CA ASN A 117 -14.54 -5.18 8.10
C ASN A 117 -13.12 -4.68 7.76
N ALA A 118 -12.99 -3.61 6.96
CA ALA A 118 -11.71 -2.97 6.70
C ALA A 118 -11.13 -2.32 7.97
N PHE A 119 -11.94 -1.63 8.76
CA PHE A 119 -11.50 -1.07 10.05
C PHE A 119 -11.11 -2.16 11.04
N TYR A 120 -11.85 -3.27 11.06
CA TYR A 120 -11.57 -4.40 11.92
C TYR A 120 -10.20 -5.04 11.62
N ILE A 121 -9.88 -5.31 10.35
CA ILE A 121 -8.58 -5.91 10.01
C ILE A 121 -7.41 -4.96 10.33
N LEU A 122 -7.58 -3.64 10.19
CA LEU A 122 -6.58 -2.66 10.61
C LEU A 122 -6.42 -2.63 12.12
N ASN A 123 -7.52 -2.69 12.86
CA ASN A 123 -7.46 -2.76 14.31
C ASN A 123 -6.79 -4.06 14.79
N GLU A 124 -7.05 -5.20 14.13
CA GLU A 124 -6.32 -6.46 14.39
C GLU A 124 -4.82 -6.30 14.14
N LEU A 125 -4.43 -5.68 13.02
CA LEU A 125 -3.02 -5.43 12.70
C LEU A 125 -2.37 -4.54 13.76
N HIS A 126 -2.94 -3.37 14.04
CA HIS A 126 -2.34 -2.36 14.93
C HIS A 126 -2.25 -2.81 16.39
N ASN A 127 -3.11 -3.74 16.84
CA ASN A 127 -3.09 -4.30 18.19
C ASN A 127 -2.44 -5.69 18.28
N SER A 128 -1.88 -6.19 17.18
CA SER A 128 -1.14 -7.45 17.19
C SER A 128 0.25 -7.30 17.84
N ASP A 129 0.81 -8.42 18.27
CA ASP A 129 2.20 -8.50 18.76
C ASP A 129 3.22 -8.60 17.61
N LEU A 130 2.82 -8.30 16.37
CA LEU A 130 3.73 -8.34 15.23
C LEU A 130 4.82 -7.28 15.36
N VAL A 131 6.05 -7.70 15.09
CA VAL A 131 7.19 -6.79 14.94
C VAL A 131 7.61 -6.86 13.48
N LEU A 132 7.26 -5.82 12.72
CA LEU A 132 7.62 -5.71 11.31
C LEU A 132 9.03 -5.15 11.15
N GLU A 133 9.72 -5.63 10.10
CA GLU A 133 10.98 -5.00 9.66
C GLU A 133 10.67 -3.60 9.10
N GLU A 134 11.62 -2.68 9.24
CA GLU A 134 11.52 -1.36 8.63
C GLU A 134 11.70 -1.50 7.11
N ASN A 135 10.61 -1.33 6.35
CA ASN A 135 10.64 -1.35 4.90
C ASN A 135 10.46 0.06 4.33
N PHE A 136 9.49 0.79 4.86
CA PHE A 136 9.15 2.12 4.42
C PHE A 136 8.89 3.02 5.64
N SER A 137 9.36 4.24 5.62
CA SER A 137 9.08 5.20 6.69
C SER A 137 8.62 6.52 6.09
N PRO A 138 7.33 6.85 6.19
CA PRO A 138 6.81 8.14 5.74
C PRO A 138 7.58 9.33 6.32
N LEU A 139 8.06 9.21 7.55
CA LEU A 139 8.85 10.24 8.23
C LEU A 139 10.26 10.43 7.65
N LYS A 140 10.75 9.49 6.84
CA LYS A 140 12.12 9.51 6.26
C LYS A 140 12.14 9.65 4.74
N VAL A 141 11.02 9.40 4.08
CA VAL A 141 10.92 9.30 2.62
C VAL A 141 11.30 10.59 1.89
N PHE A 142 11.01 11.74 2.48
CA PHE A 142 11.22 13.05 1.85
C PHE A 142 12.67 13.31 1.45
N HIS A 143 13.63 12.81 2.20
CA HIS A 143 15.06 13.03 1.91
C HIS A 143 15.55 12.23 0.71
N ASN A 144 14.83 11.17 0.34
CA ASN A 144 15.26 10.23 -0.72
C ASN A 144 14.41 10.35 -2.00
N ILE A 145 13.20 10.90 -1.93
CA ILE A 145 12.25 10.94 -3.05
C ILE A 145 12.15 12.31 -3.70
N ALA A 146 12.24 13.38 -2.92
CA ALA A 146 12.00 14.72 -3.43
C ALA A 146 13.21 15.28 -4.18
N ASP A 147 12.99 15.67 -5.43
CA ASP A 147 13.90 16.53 -6.15
C ASP A 147 13.54 18.00 -5.85
N ALA A 148 14.27 18.63 -4.92
CA ALA A 148 14.05 20.02 -4.50
C ALA A 148 14.24 21.05 -5.63
N SER A 149 14.42 20.61 -6.89
CA SER A 149 14.51 21.50 -8.06
C SER A 149 13.17 22.13 -8.46
N HIS A 150 12.04 21.49 -8.11
CA HIS A 150 10.70 21.97 -8.40
C HIS A 150 10.09 22.72 -7.23
N SER A 151 9.48 23.88 -7.49
CA SER A 151 8.92 24.76 -6.45
C SER A 151 7.83 24.10 -5.61
N LEU A 152 6.97 23.29 -6.24
CA LEU A 152 5.90 22.55 -5.55
C LEU A 152 6.47 21.49 -4.61
N GLU A 153 7.47 20.74 -5.04
CA GLU A 153 8.11 19.71 -4.21
C GLU A 153 8.84 20.33 -3.03
N LYS A 154 9.47 21.50 -3.25
CA LYS A 154 10.11 22.27 -2.16
C LYS A 154 9.10 22.71 -1.10
N GLU A 155 7.94 23.25 -1.51
CA GLU A 155 6.86 23.63 -0.60
C GLU A 155 6.30 22.40 0.13
N ALA A 156 6.11 21.28 -0.57
CA ALA A 156 5.66 20.03 0.02
C ALA A 156 6.64 19.51 1.10
N ILE A 157 7.95 19.57 0.85
CA ILE A 157 8.98 19.16 1.82
C ILE A 157 8.96 20.06 3.06
N GLU A 158 8.76 21.36 2.88
CA GLU A 158 8.66 22.30 3.99
C GLU A 158 7.43 22.01 4.86
N VAL A 159 6.27 21.80 4.23
CA VAL A 159 5.04 21.38 4.92
C VAL A 159 5.24 20.07 5.65
N ALA A 160 5.79 19.05 4.98
CA ALA A 160 6.06 17.75 5.60
C ALA A 160 6.99 17.87 6.81
N SER A 161 8.02 18.71 6.73
CA SER A 161 8.96 18.93 7.85
C SER A 161 8.26 19.56 9.06
N ASN A 162 7.35 20.52 8.83
CA ASN A 162 6.57 21.14 9.89
C ASN A 162 5.56 20.15 10.50
N VAL A 163 4.89 19.37 9.67
CA VAL A 163 3.96 18.30 10.08
C VAL A 163 4.66 17.25 10.92
N ILE A 164 5.83 16.76 10.48
CA ILE A 164 6.64 15.79 11.22
C ILE A 164 7.04 16.34 12.59
N LYS A 165 7.39 17.62 12.67
CA LYS A 165 7.69 18.25 13.96
C LYS A 165 6.48 18.21 14.88
N LYS A 166 5.27 18.51 14.38
CA LYS A 166 4.02 18.44 15.15
C LYS A 166 3.69 17.03 15.60
N ILE A 167 3.81 16.05 14.71
CA ILE A 167 3.64 14.62 15.06
C ILE A 167 4.59 14.21 16.18
N ASN A 168 5.87 14.61 16.12
CA ASN A 168 6.85 14.31 17.16
C ASN A 168 6.54 15.00 18.49
N GLU A 169 5.95 16.21 18.49
CA GLU A 169 5.52 16.91 19.69
C GLU A 169 4.35 16.17 20.38
N ILE A 170 3.39 15.63 19.61
CA ILE A 170 2.24 14.83 20.12
C ILE A 170 2.71 13.44 20.57
N GLY A 171 3.67 12.86 19.86
CA GLY A 171 4.19 11.51 20.09
C GLY A 171 3.67 10.48 19.10
N ILE A 172 4.49 9.46 18.86
CA ILE A 172 4.24 8.35 17.95
C ILE A 172 3.99 7.08 18.74
N LYS A 173 2.87 6.40 18.43
CA LYS A 173 2.61 5.04 18.92
C LYS A 173 3.16 4.05 17.89
N ASN A 174 4.26 3.39 18.22
CA ASN A 174 4.94 2.46 17.32
C ASN A 174 4.24 1.09 17.28
N VAL A 175 3.39 0.89 16.26
CA VAL A 175 2.61 -0.34 16.02
C VAL A 175 2.90 -0.88 14.62
N PRO A 176 2.60 -2.17 14.33
CA PRO A 176 2.70 -2.67 12.96
C PRO A 176 1.68 -1.97 12.06
N CYS A 177 2.14 -1.47 10.90
CA CYS A 177 1.35 -0.72 9.92
C CYS A 177 1.54 -1.30 8.52
N HIS A 178 0.48 -1.24 7.70
CA HIS A 178 0.52 -1.65 6.31
C HIS A 178 1.12 -0.56 5.40
N GLN A 179 0.73 0.69 5.63
CA GLN A 179 1.19 1.92 5.00
C GLN A 179 0.87 2.11 3.50
N ASP A 180 0.08 1.21 2.91
CA ASP A 180 -0.44 1.34 1.54
C ASP A 180 -1.88 0.83 1.50
N LEU A 181 -2.82 1.65 1.96
CA LEU A 181 -4.21 1.26 2.18
C LEU A 181 -5.16 1.71 1.06
N TYR A 182 -4.71 1.54 -0.17
CA TYR A 182 -5.56 1.64 -1.35
C TYR A 182 -6.58 0.48 -1.37
N HIS A 183 -7.80 0.72 -1.86
CA HIS A 183 -8.89 -0.28 -1.82
C HIS A 183 -8.50 -1.65 -2.38
N ALA A 184 -7.67 -1.68 -3.43
CA ALA A 184 -7.26 -2.94 -4.06
C ALA A 184 -6.37 -3.82 -3.17
N ASN A 185 -5.85 -3.29 -2.06
CA ASN A 185 -5.09 -4.04 -1.07
C ASN A 185 -5.96 -4.70 -0.02
N PHE A 186 -7.28 -4.45 -0.02
CA PHE A 186 -8.26 -5.19 0.78
C PHE A 186 -8.91 -6.29 -0.06
N VAL A 187 -8.89 -7.51 0.42
CA VAL A 187 -9.51 -8.63 -0.27
C VAL A 187 -10.36 -9.47 0.68
N ILE A 188 -11.43 -10.10 0.15
CA ILE A 188 -12.22 -11.08 0.89
C ILE A 188 -11.75 -12.46 0.48
N PHE A 189 -11.25 -13.20 1.45
CA PHE A 189 -10.85 -14.59 1.33
C PHE A 189 -11.50 -15.40 2.46
N GLU A 190 -12.18 -16.51 2.13
CA GLU A 190 -12.90 -17.37 3.07
C GLU A 190 -13.84 -16.58 4.02
N ASN A 191 -14.57 -15.61 3.48
CA ASN A 191 -15.49 -14.69 4.19
C ASN A 191 -14.80 -13.76 5.22
N LYS A 192 -13.49 -13.61 5.17
CA LYS A 192 -12.72 -12.69 6.01
C LYS A 192 -12.06 -11.63 5.14
N THR A 193 -12.09 -10.38 5.56
CA THR A 193 -11.27 -9.32 4.96
C THR A 193 -9.84 -9.47 5.45
N ILE A 194 -8.89 -9.48 4.52
CA ILE A 194 -7.45 -9.51 4.77
C ILE A 194 -6.73 -8.51 3.88
N LEU A 195 -5.46 -8.25 4.16
CA LEU A 195 -4.62 -7.29 3.45
C LEU A 195 -3.61 -8.02 2.54
N ILE A 196 -3.34 -7.46 1.37
CA ILE A 196 -2.31 -7.92 0.45
C ILE A 196 -1.33 -6.78 0.12
N ASP A 197 -0.19 -7.13 -0.45
CA ASP A 197 0.87 -6.22 -0.92
C ASP A 197 1.57 -5.44 0.22
N TRP A 198 2.32 -6.16 1.00
CA TRP A 198 3.06 -5.69 2.21
C TRP A 198 4.39 -4.99 1.87
N GLU A 199 4.58 -4.49 0.65
CA GLU A 199 5.87 -3.97 0.20
C GLU A 199 6.31 -2.67 0.90
N TYR A 200 5.36 -1.92 1.49
CA TYR A 200 5.62 -0.70 2.26
C TYR A 200 5.44 -0.86 3.77
N SER A 201 5.02 -2.04 4.22
CA SER A 201 4.72 -2.27 5.64
C SER A 201 5.94 -2.09 6.54
N SER A 202 5.71 -1.51 7.71
CA SER A 202 6.73 -1.32 8.74
C SER A 202 6.12 -1.05 10.11
N MET A 203 6.94 -0.91 11.14
CA MET A 203 6.50 -0.32 12.39
C MET A 203 6.29 1.19 12.20
N GLY A 204 5.13 1.70 12.64
CA GLY A 204 4.73 3.09 12.45
C GLY A 204 3.62 3.52 13.42
N ASP A 205 2.92 4.59 13.08
CA ASP A 205 1.74 5.05 13.83
C ASP A 205 0.46 4.70 13.08
N SER A 206 -0.52 4.10 13.76
CA SER A 206 -1.81 3.69 13.18
C SER A 206 -2.56 4.85 12.51
N TYR A 207 -2.32 6.08 12.94
CA TYR A 207 -2.91 7.26 12.31
C TYR A 207 -2.45 7.46 10.86
N PHE A 208 -1.23 7.01 10.51
CA PHE A 208 -0.80 7.02 9.10
C PHE A 208 -1.67 6.08 8.27
N ASP A 209 -1.90 4.86 8.75
CA ASP A 209 -2.73 3.87 8.04
C ASP A 209 -4.18 4.37 7.89
N TYR A 210 -4.79 4.91 8.94
CA TYR A 210 -6.14 5.46 8.84
C TYR A 210 -6.21 6.67 7.91
N ALA A 211 -5.24 7.57 7.97
CA ALA A 211 -5.18 8.74 7.10
C ALA A 211 -4.99 8.31 5.63
N ASP A 212 -4.12 7.34 5.40
CA ASP A 212 -3.88 6.77 4.08
C ASP A 212 -5.14 6.13 3.49
N LEU A 213 -5.84 5.31 4.28
CA LEU A 213 -7.11 4.71 3.90
C LEU A 213 -8.14 5.78 3.49
N PHE A 214 -8.24 6.86 4.27
CA PHE A 214 -9.30 7.85 4.07
C PHE A 214 -9.09 8.65 2.78
N TRP A 215 -7.93 9.26 2.57
CA TRP A 215 -7.73 10.10 1.39
C TRP A 215 -7.59 9.27 0.10
N GLN A 216 -6.94 8.11 0.13
CA GLN A 216 -6.78 7.26 -1.07
C GLN A 216 -8.09 6.64 -1.55
N ASN A 217 -9.10 6.57 -0.69
CA ASN A 217 -10.41 5.99 -1.02
C ASN A 217 -11.56 7.01 -0.93
N GLU A 218 -11.24 8.30 -1.06
CA GLU A 218 -12.19 9.40 -1.21
C GLU A 218 -13.20 9.56 -0.05
N PHE A 219 -12.83 9.19 1.19
CA PHE A 219 -13.65 9.51 2.36
C PHE A 219 -13.79 11.03 2.55
N ASP A 220 -12.84 11.80 2.02
CA ASP A 220 -12.78 13.26 2.11
C ASP A 220 -13.77 13.98 1.22
N ASP A 221 -14.31 13.32 0.21
CA ASP A 221 -15.27 13.89 -0.71
C ASP A 221 -16.59 14.27 -0.03
N ASN A 222 -16.85 13.72 1.15
CA ASN A 222 -18.01 14.00 1.96
C ASN A 222 -17.63 14.16 3.44
N GLU A 223 -17.66 15.40 3.94
CA GLU A 223 -17.27 15.71 5.32
C GLU A 223 -18.10 14.97 6.39
N GLU A 224 -19.41 14.77 6.16
CA GLU A 224 -20.26 14.02 7.09
C GLU A 224 -19.87 12.53 7.11
N PHE A 225 -19.59 11.96 5.95
CA PHE A 225 -19.12 10.59 5.83
C PHE A 225 -17.73 10.41 6.47
N LYS A 226 -16.79 11.32 6.20
CA LYS A 226 -15.47 11.32 6.86
C LYS A 226 -15.60 11.38 8.37
N LYS A 227 -16.38 12.35 8.89
CA LYS A 227 -16.58 12.50 10.33
C LYS A 227 -17.22 11.28 10.98
N SER A 228 -18.26 10.70 10.37
CA SER A 228 -18.87 9.48 10.90
C SER A 228 -17.93 8.30 10.88
N SER A 229 -17.08 8.19 9.87
CA SER A 229 -16.09 7.13 9.76
C SER A 229 -14.95 7.28 10.78
N LEU A 230 -14.53 8.51 11.09
CA LEU A 230 -13.57 8.78 12.18
C LEU A 230 -14.10 8.32 13.53
N ILE A 231 -15.39 8.60 13.82
CA ILE A 231 -16.05 8.11 15.03
C ILE A 231 -16.08 6.58 15.08
N GLU A 232 -16.34 5.91 13.94
CA GLU A 232 -16.36 4.44 13.86
C GLU A 232 -15.00 3.79 14.22
N ILE A 233 -13.88 4.50 14.05
CA ILE A 233 -12.53 4.06 14.43
C ILE A 233 -12.03 4.65 15.75
N GLY A 234 -12.88 5.41 16.47
CA GLY A 234 -12.56 5.97 17.78
C GLY A 234 -11.73 7.26 17.75
N ILE A 235 -11.67 7.95 16.62
CA ILE A 235 -11.04 9.29 16.48
C ILE A 235 -12.14 10.35 16.66
N GLU A 236 -12.28 10.86 17.89
CA GLU A 236 -13.40 11.75 18.25
C GLU A 236 -12.96 13.03 18.95
N SER A 237 -11.86 13.00 19.71
CA SER A 237 -11.38 14.19 20.40
C SER A 237 -10.72 15.19 19.44
N ASP A 238 -10.73 16.46 19.78
CA ASP A 238 -10.07 17.49 18.97
C ASP A 238 -8.56 17.20 18.80
N GLU A 239 -7.91 16.60 19.80
CA GLU A 239 -6.50 16.23 19.77
C GLU A 239 -6.27 15.05 18.81
N ASP A 240 -7.14 14.03 18.82
CA ASP A 240 -7.07 12.87 17.92
C ASP A 240 -7.32 13.30 16.46
N ILE A 241 -8.32 14.18 16.25
CA ILE A 241 -8.63 14.73 14.92
C ILE A 241 -7.45 15.55 14.41
N GLU A 242 -6.84 16.39 15.26
CA GLU A 242 -5.67 17.18 14.87
C GLU A 242 -4.48 16.27 14.50
N LYS A 243 -4.22 15.22 15.28
CA LYS A 243 -3.19 14.22 14.98
C LYS A 243 -3.48 13.50 13.65
N PHE A 244 -4.74 13.10 13.42
CA PHE A 244 -5.15 12.47 12.17
C PHE A 244 -4.88 13.38 10.96
N GLU A 245 -5.24 14.66 11.03
CA GLU A 245 -5.03 15.62 9.94
C GLU A 245 -3.54 15.85 9.65
N TYR A 246 -2.66 15.78 10.65
CA TYR A 246 -1.21 15.83 10.41
C TYR A 246 -0.74 14.60 9.65
N PHE A 247 -1.22 13.41 10.01
CA PHE A 247 -0.88 12.19 9.27
C PHE A 247 -1.49 12.16 7.88
N GLU A 248 -2.66 12.75 7.69
CA GLU A 248 -3.31 12.88 6.38
C GLU A 248 -2.47 13.75 5.44
N MET A 249 -2.02 14.92 5.89
CA MET A 249 -1.09 15.75 5.12
C MET A 249 0.21 15.01 4.81
N LEU A 250 0.75 14.27 5.78
CA LEU A 250 1.98 13.50 5.60
C LEU A 250 1.80 12.39 4.56
N SER A 251 0.69 11.65 4.61
CA SER A 251 0.40 10.58 3.65
C SER A 251 0.18 11.14 2.24
N MET A 252 -0.61 12.21 2.09
CA MET A 252 -0.81 12.90 0.80
C MET A 252 0.51 13.35 0.17
N ILE A 253 1.42 13.95 0.96
CA ILE A 253 2.72 14.40 0.46
C ILE A 253 3.60 13.20 0.09
N THR A 254 3.63 12.17 0.93
CA THR A 254 4.43 10.96 0.72
C THR A 254 4.08 10.31 -0.61
N TRP A 255 2.82 9.98 -0.80
CA TRP A 255 2.34 9.31 -2.01
C TRP A 255 2.31 10.23 -3.22
N GLY A 256 2.03 11.51 -3.01
CA GLY A 256 2.10 12.51 -4.08
C GLY A 256 3.51 12.64 -4.65
N LEU A 257 4.55 12.78 -3.80
CA LEU A 257 5.95 12.81 -4.24
C LEU A 257 6.37 11.48 -4.89
N TRP A 258 5.90 10.35 -4.35
CA TRP A 258 6.17 9.05 -4.93
C TRP A 258 5.57 8.90 -6.35
N ALA A 259 4.33 9.38 -6.56
CA ALA A 259 3.68 9.39 -7.86
C ALA A 259 4.44 10.28 -8.87
N LEU A 260 4.87 11.48 -8.45
CA LEU A 260 5.65 12.41 -9.28
C LEU A 260 7.02 11.85 -9.68
N ARG A 261 7.67 11.10 -8.80
CA ARG A 261 8.92 10.39 -9.14
C ARG A 261 8.73 9.38 -10.27
N ARG A 262 7.58 8.70 -10.32
CA ARG A 262 7.25 7.75 -11.39
C ARG A 262 6.80 8.43 -12.67
N SER A 263 6.03 9.51 -12.54
CA SER A 263 5.50 10.30 -13.64
C SER A 263 5.49 11.79 -13.23
N PRO A 264 6.40 12.63 -13.73
CA PRO A 264 6.50 14.04 -13.31
C PRO A 264 5.25 14.89 -13.52
N ASN A 265 4.31 14.42 -14.34
CA ASN A 265 3.04 15.08 -14.61
C ASN A 265 1.84 14.25 -14.11
N ASP A 266 2.03 13.45 -13.06
CA ASP A 266 0.96 12.67 -12.46
C ASP A 266 -0.05 13.60 -11.79
N ASN A 267 -1.28 13.63 -12.33
CA ASN A 267 -2.31 14.55 -11.86
C ASN A 267 -2.77 14.24 -10.43
N ASP A 268 -2.84 12.96 -10.06
CA ASP A 268 -3.29 12.54 -8.73
C ASP A 268 -2.24 12.90 -7.69
N GLY A 269 -0.96 12.69 -8.03
CA GLY A 269 0.15 13.11 -7.19
C GLY A 269 0.21 14.63 -6.99
N LEU A 270 0.01 15.40 -8.07
CA LEU A 270 -0.05 16.87 -7.98
C LEU A 270 -1.24 17.32 -7.12
N MET A 271 -2.39 16.70 -7.27
CA MET A 271 -3.59 17.01 -6.51
C MET A 271 -3.39 16.71 -5.02
N ALA A 272 -2.85 15.56 -4.68
CA ALA A 272 -2.56 15.17 -3.29
C ALA A 272 -1.64 16.19 -2.60
N ILE A 273 -0.52 16.57 -3.23
CA ILE A 273 0.41 17.56 -2.70
C ILE A 273 -0.27 18.93 -2.50
N ASN A 274 -1.04 19.40 -3.50
CA ASN A 274 -1.74 20.68 -3.40
C ASN A 274 -2.79 20.68 -2.27
N ASN A 275 -3.49 19.56 -2.06
CA ASN A 275 -4.45 19.44 -0.96
C ASN A 275 -3.75 19.49 0.40
N ALA A 276 -2.64 18.78 0.58
CA ALA A 276 -1.85 18.84 1.80
C ALA A 276 -1.33 20.26 2.09
N ILE A 277 -0.81 20.96 1.08
CA ILE A 277 -0.37 22.37 1.21
C ILE A 277 -1.54 23.29 1.58
N LYS A 278 -2.72 23.08 1.00
CA LYS A 278 -3.91 23.84 1.34
C LYS A 278 -4.32 23.63 2.80
N LEU A 279 -4.35 22.39 3.27
CA LEU A 279 -4.64 22.03 4.65
C LEU A 279 -3.63 22.67 5.63
N SER A 280 -2.33 22.63 5.30
CA SER A 280 -1.30 23.24 6.14
C SER A 280 -1.49 24.75 6.32
N LYS A 281 -1.92 25.46 5.26
CA LYS A 281 -2.24 26.91 5.33
C LYS A 281 -3.45 27.19 6.23
N ILE A 282 -4.46 26.34 6.20
CA ILE A 282 -5.63 26.41 7.09
C ILE A 282 -5.21 26.22 8.55
N LYS A 283 -4.31 25.27 8.80
CA LYS A 283 -3.75 24.95 10.13
C LYS A 283 -2.66 25.92 10.59
N LYS A 284 -2.22 26.84 9.74
CA LYS A 284 -1.13 27.81 10.02
C LYS A 284 0.20 27.14 10.39
N LEU A 285 0.53 26.09 9.67
CA LEU A 285 1.78 25.32 9.79
C LEU A 285 2.92 25.97 8.98
#